data_04c5a431cdfc1aadcdf05e654a981963
#
_entry.id   04c5a431cdfc1aadcdf05e654a981963
#
_cell.length_a   1.000
_cell.length_b   1.000
_cell.length_c   1.000
_cell.angle_alpha   90.00
_cell.angle_beta   90.00
_cell.angle_gamma   90.00
#
_symmetry.space_group_name_H-M   'P 1'
#
loop_
_entity.id
_entity.type
_entity.pdbx_description
1 polymer ?
#
loop_
_entity_poly.entity_id
_entity_poly.type
_entity_poly.pdbx_seq_one_letter_code
_entity_poly.pdbx_strand_id
1 'polypeptide(L)'
;MHTELEKQEDEDWEELFLESEELGLRGRLDALRTRDRQTIPYEHKRGRCYRDENKQPQAWESDRLQILAYALLLESALGITVKEGRICYHADNVTSSRTIR
;
A
#
# COMPACT_ATOMS: atom_id res chain seq x y z
N MET A 1 12.59 25.12 -8.39
CA MET A 1 12.00 24.82 -8.32
C MET A 1 11.46 24.28 -7.78
N HIS A 2 11.06 24.24 -7.58
CA HIS A 2 10.39 23.87 -7.08
C HIS A 2 9.71 23.19 -6.75
N THR A 3 10.15 22.80 -6.44
CA THR A 3 8.89 23.20 -5.98
C THR A 3 7.69 22.50 -6.58
N GLU A 4 7.82 22.00 -7.78
CA GLU A 4 6.77 21.15 -8.33
C GLU A 4 6.52 19.95 -7.43
N LEU A 5 7.58 19.36 -6.92
CA LEU A 5 7.45 18.25 -6.00
C LEU A 5 6.73 18.65 -4.72
N GLU A 6 6.96 19.86 -4.28
CA GLU A 6 6.30 20.33 -3.08
C GLU A 6 4.81 20.53 -3.28
N LYS A 7 4.42 20.77 -4.51
CA LYS A 7 3.02 20.97 -4.84
C LYS A 7 2.29 19.68 -5.16
N GLN A 8 3.02 18.61 -5.36
CA GLN A 8 2.45 17.31 -5.69
C GLN A 8 2.13 16.52 -4.45
N GLU A 9 1.51 17.15 -3.49
CA GLU A 9 1.05 16.41 -2.35
C GLU A 9 -0.35 15.88 -2.61
N ASP A 10 -0.73 14.86 -1.92
CA ASP A 10 -2.09 14.33 -1.88
C ASP A 10 -2.64 13.98 -3.25
N GLU A 11 -1.87 13.20 -3.99
CA GLU A 11 -2.32 12.64 -5.24
C GLU A 11 -2.78 11.20 -5.04
N ASP A 12 -3.72 10.77 -5.87
CA ASP A 12 -4.24 9.41 -5.84
C ASP A 12 -4.13 8.79 -7.22
N TRP A 13 -3.66 7.55 -7.25
CA TRP A 13 -3.65 6.75 -8.48
C TRP A 13 -4.35 5.44 -8.19
N GLU A 14 -5.02 4.89 -9.20
CA GLU A 14 -5.71 3.62 -9.11
C GLU A 14 -5.22 2.69 -10.21
N GLU A 15 -5.21 1.41 -9.89
CA GLU A 15 -4.85 0.36 -10.84
C GLU A 15 -3.48 0.58 -11.50
N LEU A 16 -2.46 0.62 -10.66
CA LEU A 16 -1.10 0.74 -11.14
C LEU A 16 -0.51 -0.62 -11.45
N PHE A 17 0.05 -0.74 -12.64
CA PHE A 17 0.79 -1.94 -13.03
C PHE A 17 2.27 -1.65 -12.89
N LEU A 18 2.95 -2.48 -12.13
CA LEU A 18 4.35 -2.28 -11.82
C LEU A 18 5.16 -3.52 -12.15
N GLU A 19 6.40 -3.29 -12.54
CA GLU A 19 7.31 -4.37 -12.83
C GLU A 19 8.71 -3.99 -12.38
N SER A 20 9.42 -4.93 -11.80
CA SER A 20 10.81 -4.77 -11.42
C SER A 20 11.60 -5.95 -11.93
N GLU A 21 12.52 -5.69 -12.85
CA GLU A 21 13.43 -6.73 -13.33
C GLU A 21 14.40 -7.14 -12.23
N GLU A 22 14.81 -6.18 -11.43
CA GLU A 22 15.74 -6.43 -10.32
C GLU A 22 15.18 -7.47 -9.35
N LEU A 23 13.91 -7.34 -9.00
CA LEU A 23 13.27 -8.24 -8.06
C LEU A 23 12.61 -9.44 -8.73
N GLY A 24 12.47 -9.40 -10.05
CA GLY A 24 11.76 -10.43 -10.77
C GLY A 24 10.27 -10.46 -10.44
N LEU A 25 9.70 -9.31 -10.10
CA LEU A 25 8.32 -9.21 -9.67
C LEU A 25 7.55 -8.27 -10.58
N ARG A 26 6.27 -8.56 -10.73
CA ARG A 26 5.33 -7.64 -11.35
C ARG A 26 3.98 -7.83 -10.66
N GLY A 27 3.18 -6.78 -10.70
CA GLY A 27 1.88 -6.87 -10.06
C GLY A 27 1.01 -5.67 -10.35
N ARG A 28 -0.23 -5.77 -9.94
CA ARG A 28 -1.19 -4.70 -10.05
C ARG A 28 -1.53 -4.22 -8.64
N LEU A 29 -1.32 -2.95 -8.41
CA LEU A 29 -1.65 -2.33 -7.14
C LEU A 29 -3.01 -1.65 -7.29
N ASP A 30 -3.90 -1.85 -6.33
CA ASP A 30 -5.25 -1.30 -6.41
C ASP A 30 -5.28 0.20 -6.34
N ALA A 31 -4.49 0.78 -5.46
CA ALA A 31 -4.44 2.23 -5.33
C ALA A 31 -3.12 2.67 -4.70
N LEU A 32 -2.75 3.88 -5.02
CA LEU A 32 -1.56 4.50 -4.47
C LEU A 32 -1.93 5.93 -4.11
N ARG A 33 -1.64 6.33 -2.89
CA ARG A 33 -1.95 7.68 -2.43
C ARG A 33 -0.71 8.36 -1.88
N THR A 34 -0.59 9.64 -2.16
CA THR A 34 0.47 10.47 -1.61
C THR A 34 -0.13 11.38 -0.56
N ARG A 35 0.37 11.29 0.66
CA ARG A 35 -0.07 12.13 1.78
C ARG A 35 1.17 12.60 2.52
N ASP A 36 1.29 13.89 2.72
CA ASP A 36 2.42 14.48 3.44
C ASP A 36 3.75 14.01 2.87
N ARG A 37 3.84 13.96 1.55
CA ARG A 37 5.03 13.53 0.81
C ARG A 37 5.37 12.05 1.01
N GLN A 38 4.47 11.30 1.61
CA GLN A 38 4.63 9.86 1.75
C GLN A 38 3.75 9.15 0.75
N THR A 39 4.30 8.13 0.15
CA THR A 39 3.57 7.30 -0.81
C THR A 39 3.07 6.06 -0.09
N ILE A 40 1.76 5.86 -0.12
CA ILE A 40 1.12 4.79 0.63
C ILE A 40 0.35 3.90 -0.33
N PRO A 41 0.79 2.64 -0.51
CA PRO A 41 0.02 1.68 -1.30
C PRO A 41 -1.21 1.22 -0.52
N TYR A 42 -2.31 1.05 -1.26
CA TYR A 42 -3.57 0.57 -0.72
C TYR A 42 -3.97 -0.70 -1.44
N GLU A 43 -4.46 -1.67 -0.67
CA GLU A 43 -5.03 -2.88 -1.21
C GLU A 43 -6.48 -2.95 -0.73
N HIS A 44 -7.40 -3.19 -1.66
CA HIS A 44 -8.82 -3.29 -1.36
C HIS A 44 -9.24 -4.75 -1.32
N LYS A 45 -9.83 -5.16 -0.22
CA LYS A 45 -10.32 -6.53 -0.05
C LYS A 45 -11.82 -6.50 0.16
N ARG A 46 -12.53 -7.40 -0.50
CA ARG A 46 -13.98 -7.49 -0.34
C ARG A 46 -14.36 -8.25 0.91
N GLY A 47 -13.50 -9.12 1.36
CA GLY A 47 -13.78 -9.96 2.50
C GLY A 47 -13.62 -9.24 3.83
N ARG A 48 -13.69 -10.02 4.90
CA ARG A 48 -13.60 -9.51 6.25
C ARG A 48 -12.15 -9.58 6.74
N CYS A 49 -11.83 -8.70 7.67
CA CYS A 49 -10.53 -8.76 8.33
C CYS A 49 -10.51 -9.94 9.31
N TYR A 50 -9.32 -10.22 9.84
CA TYR A 50 -9.15 -11.18 10.91
C TYR A 50 -9.42 -10.48 12.24
N ARG A 51 -10.00 -11.20 13.20
CA ARG A 51 -10.17 -10.66 14.55
C ARG A 51 -9.39 -11.52 15.52
N ASP A 52 -8.61 -10.86 16.37
CA ASP A 52 -7.78 -11.56 17.32
C ASP A 52 -8.57 -11.99 18.56
N GLU A 53 -7.88 -12.54 19.57
CA GLU A 53 -8.51 -13.00 20.79
C GLU A 53 -9.33 -11.93 21.49
N ASN A 54 -8.89 -10.68 21.37
CA ASN A 54 -9.56 -9.54 21.98
C ASN A 54 -10.59 -8.92 21.06
N LYS A 55 -10.88 -9.61 19.93
CA LYS A 55 -11.84 -9.18 18.91
C LYS A 55 -11.43 -7.87 18.24
N GLN A 56 -10.15 -7.54 18.29
CA GLN A 56 -9.62 -6.37 17.62
C GLN A 56 -9.36 -6.70 16.15
N PRO A 57 -9.69 -5.77 15.24
CA PRO A 57 -9.49 -6.02 13.81
C PRO A 57 -8.01 -6.06 13.46
N GLN A 58 -7.65 -7.05 12.66
CA GLN A 58 -6.29 -7.26 12.20
C GLN A 58 -6.30 -7.64 10.73
N ALA A 59 -5.23 -7.36 10.04
CA ALA A 59 -5.08 -7.83 8.67
C ALA A 59 -4.67 -9.31 8.71
N TRP A 60 -5.15 -10.07 7.71
CA TRP A 60 -4.67 -11.43 7.51
C TRP A 60 -3.20 -11.40 7.15
N GLU A 61 -2.47 -12.41 7.57
CA GLU A 61 -1.04 -12.46 7.33
C GLU A 61 -0.72 -12.46 5.83
N SER A 62 -1.50 -13.19 5.05
CA SER A 62 -1.30 -13.21 3.59
C SER A 62 -1.47 -11.82 2.99
N ASP A 63 -2.41 -11.03 3.51
CA ASP A 63 -2.63 -9.68 3.03
C ASP A 63 -1.49 -8.76 3.44
N ARG A 64 -0.93 -8.96 4.63
CA ARG A 64 0.24 -8.21 5.08
C ARG A 64 1.43 -8.48 4.19
N LEU A 65 1.65 -9.74 3.84
CA LEU A 65 2.75 -10.11 2.95
C LEU A 65 2.57 -9.52 1.58
N GLN A 66 1.34 -9.47 1.09
CA GLN A 66 1.04 -8.90 -0.21
C GLN A 66 1.38 -7.41 -0.24
N ILE A 67 0.99 -6.67 0.79
CA ILE A 67 1.26 -5.23 0.82
C ILE A 67 2.76 -4.96 0.97
N LEU A 68 3.48 -5.82 1.68
CA LEU A 68 4.94 -5.71 1.77
C LEU A 68 5.58 -5.92 0.41
N ALA A 69 5.11 -6.91 -0.34
CA ALA A 69 5.61 -7.17 -1.68
C ALA A 69 5.37 -5.99 -2.61
N TYR A 70 4.19 -5.38 -2.52
CA TYR A 70 3.87 -4.19 -3.31
C TYR A 70 4.76 -3.01 -2.92
N ALA A 71 5.05 -2.86 -1.64
CA ALA A 71 5.94 -1.80 -1.19
C ALA A 71 7.33 -1.96 -1.79
N LEU A 72 7.86 -3.18 -1.77
CA LEU A 72 9.16 -3.46 -2.36
C LEU A 72 9.16 -3.20 -3.87
N LEU A 73 8.08 -3.59 -4.52
CA LEU A 73 7.93 -3.38 -5.96
C LEU A 73 7.91 -1.90 -6.29
N LEU A 74 7.16 -1.11 -5.52
CA LEU A 74 7.11 0.34 -5.71
C LEU A 74 8.49 0.97 -5.51
N GLU A 75 9.19 0.55 -4.47
CA GLU A 75 10.51 1.09 -4.20
C GLU A 75 11.48 0.80 -5.34
N SER A 76 11.43 -0.43 -5.84
CA SER A 76 12.32 -0.83 -6.91
C SER A 76 11.96 -0.17 -8.24
N ALA A 77 10.67 -0.14 -8.58
CA ALA A 77 10.23 0.36 -9.87
C ALA A 77 10.30 1.88 -9.97
N LEU A 78 10.02 2.59 -8.88
CA LEU A 78 9.91 4.04 -8.88
C LEU A 78 11.01 4.75 -8.13
N GLY A 79 11.89 4.02 -7.44
CA GLY A 79 12.99 4.62 -6.69
C GLY A 79 12.55 5.43 -5.49
N ILE A 80 11.44 5.05 -4.87
CA ILE A 80 10.89 5.76 -3.73
C ILE A 80 11.01 4.91 -2.47
N THR A 81 10.77 5.52 -1.31
CA THR A 81 10.74 4.81 -0.04
C THR A 81 9.29 4.75 0.44
N VAL A 82 8.84 3.56 0.80
CA VAL A 82 7.48 3.32 1.28
C VAL A 82 7.55 2.96 2.75
N LYS A 83 6.93 3.78 3.60
CA LYS A 83 7.00 3.58 5.05
C LYS A 83 5.82 2.82 5.60
N GLU A 84 4.68 2.89 4.95
CA GLU A 84 3.51 2.13 5.38
C GLU A 84 2.66 1.74 4.19
N GLY A 85 1.82 0.74 4.38
CA GLY A 85 0.80 0.36 3.43
C GLY A 85 -0.51 0.20 4.17
N ARG A 86 -1.62 0.18 3.44
CA ARG A 86 -2.95 0.05 4.04
C ARG A 86 -3.77 -0.99 3.31
N ILE A 87 -4.54 -1.73 4.09
CA ILE A 87 -5.42 -2.77 3.58
C ILE A 87 -6.82 -2.43 4.03
N CYS A 88 -7.71 -2.22 3.06
CA CYS A 88 -9.10 -1.84 3.33
C CYS A 88 -10.01 -3.03 3.18
N TYR A 89 -10.62 -3.44 4.28
CA TYR A 89 -11.57 -4.55 4.29
C TYR A 89 -12.98 -3.98 4.22
N HIS A 90 -13.54 -3.99 3.04
CA HIS A 90 -14.81 -3.28 2.80
C HIS A 90 -16.00 -3.93 3.51
N ALA A 91 -15.98 -5.24 3.68
CA ALA A 91 -17.08 -5.92 4.37
C ALA A 91 -17.22 -5.47 5.83
N ASP A 92 -16.10 -5.11 6.46
CA ASP A 92 -16.09 -4.68 7.86
C ASP A 92 -15.91 -3.18 8.01
N ASN A 93 -15.67 -2.48 6.91
CA ASN A 93 -15.36 -1.06 6.92
C ASN A 93 -14.14 -0.78 7.81
N VAL A 94 -13.13 -1.62 7.69
CA VAL A 94 -11.90 -1.55 8.48
C VAL A 94 -10.72 -1.29 7.56
N THR A 95 -9.87 -0.34 7.96
CA THR A 95 -8.60 -0.10 7.29
C THR A 95 -7.48 -0.43 8.26
N SER A 96 -6.62 -1.34 7.87
CA SER A 96 -5.48 -1.76 8.67
C SER A 96 -4.21 -1.15 8.09
N SER A 97 -3.44 -0.48 8.93
CA SER A 97 -2.16 0.10 8.54
C SER A 97 -1.05 -0.87 8.86
N ARG A 98 -0.08 -0.98 7.95
CA ARG A 98 1.09 -1.81 8.15
C ARG A 98 2.33 -0.95 8.00
N THR A 99 3.13 -0.90 9.05
CA THR A 99 4.42 -0.23 9.03
C THR A 99 5.41 -1.10 8.25
N ILE A 100 6.09 -0.49 7.29
CA ILE A 100 7.03 -1.20 6.43
C ILE A 100 8.45 -0.85 6.81
N ARG A 101 8.67 0.41 7.21
CA ARG A 101 10.01 0.86 7.58
C ARG A 101 10.02 1.65 8.87
#